data_6aa265f03465c8ca4f089b35bba43988
#
_entry.id   6aa265f03465c8ca4f089b35bba43988
#
_cell.length_a   1.000
_cell.length_b   1.000
_cell.length_c   1.000
_cell.angle_alpha   90.00
_cell.angle_beta   90.00
_cell.angle_gamma   90.00
#
_symmetry.space_group_name_H-M   'P 1'
#
loop_
_entity.id
_entity.type
_entity.pdbx_description
1 polymer ?
#
loop_
_entity_poly.entity_id
_entity_poly.type
_entity_poly.pdbx_seq_one_letter_code
_entity_poly.pdbx_strand_id
1 'polypeptide(L)'
;MHATETSLPLVSIIMPAFNGEPYIGAAIRSVLAQSYARWELLILDDGSADRTAEIAEAFEKSDPRIRLFRNPKNLGAAQTRNRGFALAQGEWIALLDCDDIWHTDKLEKQLALASRGDILYCSYALIDESGKHLSDFLVPESTDYEAMLRESVLSCSTVLLRRSILAGQRFPTEYYHEDYVFWLELLKAGYRAIACTEVLADYRLVKGSRSSDKRNAAKNRWLIYR
;
A
#
# COMPACT_ATOMS: atom_id res chain seq x y z
N MET A 1 30.83 -9.54 24.91
CA MET A 1 29.58 -9.93 24.27
C MET A 1 29.33 -8.92 23.18
N HIS A 2 29.63 -9.27 21.91
CA HIS A 2 29.29 -8.41 20.79
C HIS A 2 27.76 -8.45 20.62
N ALA A 3 27.10 -7.33 20.85
CA ALA A 3 25.74 -7.15 20.38
C ALA A 3 25.78 -7.34 18.85
N THR A 4 25.12 -8.38 18.36
CA THR A 4 24.86 -8.52 16.92
C THR A 4 24.13 -7.26 16.49
N GLU A 5 24.77 -6.44 15.65
CA GLU A 5 24.08 -5.41 14.88
C GLU A 5 22.95 -6.11 14.13
N THR A 6 21.75 -6.08 14.69
CA THR A 6 20.56 -6.50 13.97
C THR A 6 20.42 -5.53 12.80
N SER A 7 20.82 -5.97 11.62
CA SER A 7 20.66 -5.16 10.42
C SER A 7 19.18 -4.79 10.28
N LEU A 8 18.88 -3.51 10.05
CA LEU A 8 17.52 -3.02 9.83
C LEU A 8 16.78 -3.93 8.83
N PRO A 9 15.49 -4.27 9.04
CA PRO A 9 14.76 -5.15 8.12
C PRO A 9 14.58 -4.50 6.73
N LEU A 10 14.70 -5.28 5.67
CA LEU A 10 14.37 -4.82 4.31
C LEU A 10 12.86 -4.66 4.16
N VAL A 11 12.42 -3.53 3.60
CA VAL A 11 11.03 -3.27 3.22
C VAL A 11 10.89 -3.36 1.70
N SER A 12 10.03 -4.26 1.20
CA SER A 12 9.62 -4.25 -0.21
C SER A 12 8.38 -3.40 -0.35
N ILE A 13 8.49 -2.31 -1.10
CA ILE A 13 7.37 -1.42 -1.42
C ILE A 13 6.79 -1.86 -2.75
N ILE A 14 5.51 -2.23 -2.77
CA ILE A 14 4.79 -2.67 -3.96
C ILE A 14 3.92 -1.52 -4.43
N MET A 15 4.18 -1.05 -5.65
CA MET A 15 3.45 0.05 -6.29
C MET A 15 2.78 -0.46 -7.57
N PRO A 16 1.49 -0.87 -7.54
CA PRO A 16 0.74 -1.11 -8.74
C PRO A 16 0.50 0.22 -9.46
N ALA A 17 0.65 0.26 -10.77
CA ALA A 17 0.45 1.46 -11.58
C ALA A 17 -0.35 1.16 -12.83
N PHE A 18 -1.38 1.97 -13.10
CA PHE A 18 -2.15 1.92 -14.33
C PHE A 18 -2.66 3.30 -14.70
N ASN A 19 -2.18 3.84 -15.84
CA ASN A 19 -2.52 5.19 -16.32
C ASN A 19 -2.36 6.27 -15.23
N GLY A 20 -1.22 6.23 -14.53
CA GLY A 20 -0.87 7.10 -13.42
C GLY A 20 0.12 8.21 -13.79
N GLU A 21 0.26 8.55 -15.07
CA GLU A 21 1.21 9.56 -15.57
C GLU A 21 1.24 10.86 -14.76
N PRO A 22 0.10 11.45 -14.33
CA PRO A 22 0.11 12.70 -13.58
C PRO A 22 0.70 12.57 -12.16
N TYR A 23 0.71 11.38 -11.57
CA TYR A 23 0.93 11.19 -10.13
C TYR A 23 2.14 10.34 -9.80
N ILE A 24 2.45 9.30 -10.59
CA ILE A 24 3.47 8.29 -10.29
C ILE A 24 4.84 8.89 -9.96
N GLY A 25 5.22 9.99 -10.61
CA GLY A 25 6.48 10.68 -10.32
C GLY A 25 6.53 11.26 -8.92
N ALA A 26 5.41 11.75 -8.37
CA ALA A 26 5.32 12.26 -7.00
C ALA A 26 5.36 11.10 -6.00
N ALA A 27 4.64 10.01 -6.27
CA ALA A 27 4.65 8.80 -5.46
C ALA A 27 6.06 8.20 -5.33
N ILE A 28 6.81 8.05 -6.43
CA ILE A 28 8.19 7.53 -6.40
C ILE A 28 9.10 8.47 -5.61
N ARG A 29 9.00 9.79 -5.80
CA ARG A 29 9.80 10.77 -5.03
C ARG A 29 9.52 10.70 -3.54
N SER A 30 8.29 10.40 -3.12
CA SER A 30 7.96 10.23 -1.71
C SER A 30 8.63 9.00 -1.08
N VAL A 31 8.86 7.95 -1.85
CA VAL A 31 9.65 6.78 -1.44
C VAL A 31 11.14 7.12 -1.36
N LEU A 32 11.67 7.83 -2.34
CA LEU A 32 13.07 8.28 -2.34
C LEU A 32 13.40 9.19 -1.15
N ALA A 33 12.40 9.94 -0.66
CA ALA A 33 12.53 10.87 0.46
C ALA A 33 12.40 10.19 1.84
N GLN A 34 12.15 8.87 1.93
CA GLN A 34 12.00 8.19 3.21
C GLN A 34 13.27 8.26 4.06
N SER A 35 13.12 8.59 5.36
CA SER A 35 14.20 8.58 6.36
C SER A 35 14.77 7.17 6.59
N TYR A 36 13.93 6.16 6.44
CA TYR A 36 14.32 4.75 6.49
C TYR A 36 14.94 4.33 5.15
N ALA A 37 16.24 3.98 5.15
CA ALA A 37 17.00 3.79 3.91
C ALA A 37 16.94 2.36 3.32
N ARG A 38 16.55 1.34 4.10
CA ARG A 38 16.64 -0.07 3.67
C ARG A 38 15.33 -0.57 3.06
N TRP A 39 15.10 -0.16 1.84
CA TRP A 39 13.93 -0.55 1.05
C TRP A 39 14.29 -0.91 -0.40
N GLU A 40 13.42 -1.66 -1.05
CA GLU A 40 13.30 -1.81 -2.50
C GLU A 40 11.91 -1.34 -2.95
N LEU A 41 11.82 -0.73 -4.12
CA LEU A 41 10.55 -0.31 -4.73
C LEU A 41 10.28 -1.16 -5.97
N LEU A 42 9.20 -1.93 -5.94
CA LEU A 42 8.72 -2.76 -7.03
C LEU A 42 7.53 -2.04 -7.69
N ILE A 43 7.77 -1.40 -8.82
CA ILE A 43 6.73 -0.75 -9.62
C ILE A 43 6.19 -1.78 -10.59
N LEU A 44 4.89 -2.03 -10.55
CA LEU A 44 4.22 -2.99 -11.42
C LEU A 44 3.26 -2.23 -12.34
N ASP A 45 3.74 -1.91 -13.55
CA ASP A 45 2.90 -1.29 -14.58
C ASP A 45 1.92 -2.32 -15.15
N ASP A 46 0.64 -2.05 -14.96
CA ASP A 46 -0.45 -2.96 -15.31
C ASP A 46 -0.98 -2.71 -16.74
N GLY A 47 -0.06 -2.51 -17.68
CA GLY A 47 -0.37 -2.30 -19.09
C GLY A 47 -0.89 -0.88 -19.37
N SER A 48 -0.26 0.14 -18.78
CA SER A 48 -0.59 1.56 -19.03
C SER A 48 -0.46 1.94 -20.50
N ALA A 49 -1.36 2.81 -20.96
CA ALA A 49 -1.36 3.35 -22.31
C ALA A 49 -0.76 4.78 -22.38
N ASP A 50 -0.56 5.41 -21.22
CA ASP A 50 0.04 6.74 -21.06
C ASP A 50 1.56 6.63 -20.77
N ARG A 51 2.18 7.71 -20.32
CA ARG A 51 3.63 7.74 -20.03
C ARG A 51 4.02 7.18 -18.66
N THR A 52 3.11 6.48 -17.95
CA THR A 52 3.38 5.88 -16.63
C THR A 52 4.64 5.03 -16.62
N ALA A 53 4.74 4.07 -17.56
CA ALA A 53 5.87 3.17 -17.64
C ALA A 53 7.18 3.88 -18.04
N GLU A 54 7.12 4.90 -18.91
CA GLU A 54 8.28 5.71 -19.30
C GLU A 54 8.85 6.48 -18.10
N ILE A 55 7.96 7.08 -17.29
CA ILE A 55 8.36 7.81 -16.08
C ILE A 55 8.99 6.84 -15.07
N ALA A 56 8.38 5.69 -14.81
CA ALA A 56 8.92 4.69 -13.89
C ALA A 56 10.31 4.17 -14.33
N GLU A 57 10.51 3.94 -15.63
CA GLU A 57 11.79 3.50 -16.21
C GLU A 57 12.90 4.55 -16.02
N ALA A 58 12.58 5.83 -16.07
CA ALA A 58 13.55 6.88 -15.78
C ALA A 58 14.05 6.83 -14.32
N PHE A 59 13.15 6.55 -13.36
CA PHE A 59 13.54 6.37 -11.97
C PHE A 59 14.33 5.07 -11.73
N GLU A 60 13.94 3.96 -12.36
CA GLU A 60 14.69 2.69 -12.31
C GLU A 60 16.15 2.86 -12.75
N LYS A 61 16.39 3.64 -13.81
CA LYS A 61 17.74 3.95 -14.29
C LYS A 61 18.54 4.82 -13.31
N SER A 62 17.89 5.57 -12.43
CA SER A 62 18.53 6.53 -11.52
C SER A 62 18.84 5.95 -10.14
N ASP A 63 18.12 4.91 -9.68
CA ASP A 63 18.31 4.30 -8.37
C ASP A 63 18.16 2.76 -8.45
N PRO A 64 19.20 1.98 -8.11
CA PRO A 64 19.17 0.51 -8.24
C PRO A 64 18.19 -0.19 -7.29
N ARG A 65 17.63 0.51 -6.30
CA ARG A 65 16.58 -0.02 -5.40
C ARG A 65 15.21 -0.02 -6.05
N ILE A 66 15.04 0.65 -7.19
CA ILE A 66 13.77 0.75 -7.95
C ILE A 66 13.81 -0.26 -9.09
N ARG A 67 12.76 -1.03 -9.23
CA ARG A 67 12.61 -2.04 -10.28
C ARG A 67 11.24 -1.93 -10.91
N LEU A 68 11.20 -1.86 -12.25
CA LEU A 68 9.97 -1.81 -13.04
C LEU A 68 9.63 -3.19 -13.62
N PHE A 69 8.41 -3.62 -13.40
CA PHE A 69 7.84 -4.83 -14.01
C PHE A 69 6.60 -4.45 -14.81
N ARG A 70 6.51 -4.90 -16.05
CA ARG A 70 5.34 -4.63 -16.91
C ARG A 70 4.46 -5.86 -17.02
N ASN A 71 3.15 -5.69 -16.92
CA ASN A 71 2.18 -6.68 -17.30
C ASN A 71 1.88 -6.54 -18.80
N PRO A 72 1.69 -7.65 -19.54
CA PRO A 72 1.42 -7.58 -20.98
C PRO A 72 0.05 -6.96 -21.31
N LYS A 73 -0.84 -6.89 -20.32
CA LYS A 73 -2.17 -6.27 -20.36
C LYS A 73 -2.62 -5.91 -18.95
N ASN A 74 -3.68 -5.13 -18.82
CA ASN A 74 -4.30 -4.85 -17.53
C ASN A 74 -4.85 -6.14 -16.90
N LEU A 75 -4.34 -6.50 -15.73
CA LEU A 75 -4.74 -7.66 -14.92
C LEU A 75 -5.61 -7.25 -13.73
N GLY A 76 -5.65 -5.96 -13.39
CA GLY A 76 -6.29 -5.38 -12.22
C GLY A 76 -5.40 -5.34 -10.97
N ALA A 77 -5.77 -4.48 -10.03
CA ALA A 77 -4.95 -4.16 -8.86
C ALA A 77 -4.63 -5.39 -8.01
N ALA A 78 -5.61 -6.29 -7.77
CA ALA A 78 -5.42 -7.52 -7.00
C ALA A 78 -4.30 -8.41 -7.58
N GLN A 79 -4.39 -8.76 -8.87
CA GLN A 79 -3.38 -9.62 -9.50
C GLN A 79 -2.02 -8.95 -9.56
N THR A 80 -1.99 -7.65 -9.80
CA THR A 80 -0.77 -6.85 -9.86
C THR A 80 -0.09 -6.78 -8.49
N ARG A 81 -0.83 -6.56 -7.40
CA ARG A 81 -0.29 -6.66 -6.03
C ARG A 81 0.19 -8.06 -5.69
N ASN A 82 -0.56 -9.11 -6.08
CA ASN A 82 -0.15 -10.50 -5.88
C ASN A 82 1.15 -10.85 -6.60
N ARG A 83 1.36 -10.33 -7.80
CA ARG A 83 2.65 -10.43 -8.50
C ARG A 83 3.76 -9.74 -7.73
N GLY A 84 3.48 -8.57 -7.16
CA GLY A 84 4.40 -7.85 -6.27
C GLY A 84 4.80 -8.68 -5.04
N PHE A 85 3.85 -9.36 -4.38
CA PHE A 85 4.14 -10.26 -3.26
C PHE A 85 5.11 -11.38 -3.64
N ALA A 86 4.98 -11.93 -4.85
CA ALA A 86 5.87 -12.98 -5.33
C ALA A 86 7.30 -12.49 -5.65
N LEU A 87 7.46 -11.22 -5.96
CA LEU A 87 8.75 -10.59 -6.30
C LEU A 87 9.49 -10.00 -5.10
N ALA A 88 8.75 -9.72 -4.01
CA ALA A 88 9.25 -9.05 -2.82
C ALA A 88 10.29 -9.89 -2.06
N GLN A 89 11.39 -9.25 -1.65
CA GLN A 89 12.48 -9.88 -0.90
C GLN A 89 12.54 -9.43 0.57
N GLY A 90 11.86 -8.32 0.91
CA GLY A 90 11.86 -7.73 2.24
C GLY A 90 11.19 -8.59 3.30
N GLU A 91 11.55 -8.36 4.54
CA GLU A 91 10.90 -8.93 5.73
C GLU A 91 9.53 -8.28 5.96
N TRP A 92 9.37 -7.05 5.48
CA TRP A 92 8.14 -6.28 5.49
C TRP A 92 7.72 -5.90 4.08
N ILE A 93 6.42 -5.89 3.85
CA ILE A 93 5.81 -5.50 2.59
C ILE A 93 4.98 -4.25 2.83
N ALA A 94 5.32 -3.17 2.16
CA ALA A 94 4.51 -1.96 2.13
C ALA A 94 3.74 -1.86 0.82
N LEU A 95 2.56 -1.29 0.85
CA LEU A 95 1.77 -1.01 -0.34
C LEU A 95 1.67 0.49 -0.55
N LEU A 96 1.83 0.94 -1.78
CA LEU A 96 1.67 2.34 -2.16
C LEU A 96 1.02 2.40 -3.53
N ASP A 97 -0.17 2.97 -3.62
CA ASP A 97 -0.83 3.22 -4.90
C ASP A 97 -0.14 4.40 -5.62
N CYS A 98 -0.07 4.35 -6.94
CA CYS A 98 0.78 5.26 -7.72
C CYS A 98 0.28 6.72 -7.75
N ASP A 99 -0.88 7.01 -7.19
CA ASP A 99 -1.48 8.33 -7.06
C ASP A 99 -1.39 8.93 -5.64
N ASP A 100 -0.90 8.15 -4.66
CA ASP A 100 -0.74 8.56 -3.26
C ASP A 100 0.68 9.05 -2.95
N ILE A 101 0.86 9.68 -1.79
CA ILE A 101 2.14 10.23 -1.33
C ILE A 101 2.42 9.81 0.10
N TRP A 102 3.65 9.42 0.40
CA TRP A 102 4.10 9.14 1.77
C TRP A 102 4.82 10.34 2.39
N HIS A 103 4.62 10.53 3.69
CA HIS A 103 5.44 11.44 4.49
C HIS A 103 6.81 10.81 4.76
N THR A 104 7.83 11.65 4.90
CA THR A 104 9.25 11.24 4.94
C THR A 104 9.58 10.20 6.03
N ASP A 105 8.91 10.22 7.15
CA ASP A 105 9.18 9.40 8.32
C ASP A 105 8.25 8.18 8.49
N LYS A 106 7.41 7.92 7.48
CA LYS A 106 6.37 6.86 7.54
C LYS A 106 6.95 5.48 7.85
N LEU A 107 7.93 5.01 7.07
CA LEU A 107 8.49 3.67 7.27
C LEU A 107 9.19 3.54 8.63
N GLU A 108 9.95 4.54 9.04
CA GLU A 108 10.65 4.55 10.32
C GLU A 108 9.69 4.46 11.49
N LYS A 109 8.66 5.32 11.52
CA LYS A 109 7.65 5.35 12.58
C LYS A 109 6.82 4.07 12.65
N GLN A 110 6.41 3.53 11.52
CA GLN A 110 5.69 2.26 11.52
C GLN A 110 6.56 1.10 11.97
N LEU A 111 7.79 0.98 11.49
CA LEU A 111 8.71 -0.09 11.91
C LEU A 111 9.07 -0.03 13.39
N ALA A 112 9.03 1.13 14.04
CA ALA A 112 9.15 1.23 15.49
C ALA A 112 8.09 0.42 16.26
N LEU A 113 6.95 0.13 15.62
CA LEU A 113 5.86 -0.69 16.15
C LEU A 113 5.96 -2.18 15.76
N ALA A 114 7.01 -2.60 15.06
CA ALA A 114 7.16 -3.93 14.48
C ALA A 114 7.06 -5.11 15.48
N SER A 115 7.40 -4.88 16.76
CA SER A 115 7.26 -5.88 17.82
C SER A 115 5.83 -6.04 18.34
N ARG A 116 4.91 -5.11 18.01
CA ARG A 116 3.56 -5.04 18.57
C ARG A 116 2.50 -5.67 17.67
N GLY A 117 2.75 -5.74 16.34
CA GLY A 117 1.78 -6.23 15.38
C GLY A 117 2.40 -6.85 14.13
N ASP A 118 1.56 -7.49 13.35
CA ASP A 118 1.90 -8.15 12.08
C ASP A 118 1.47 -7.28 10.89
N ILE A 119 0.47 -6.43 11.11
CA ILE A 119 -0.08 -5.43 10.20
C ILE A 119 0.09 -4.08 10.88
N LEU A 120 0.90 -3.20 10.29
CA LEU A 120 1.10 -1.84 10.78
C LEU A 120 0.42 -0.90 9.81
N TYR A 121 -0.33 0.10 10.31
CA TYR A 121 -1.03 1.06 9.48
C TYR A 121 -0.93 2.48 10.08
N CYS A 122 -1.40 3.49 9.38
CA CYS A 122 -1.34 4.87 9.88
C CYS A 122 -2.57 5.68 9.47
N SER A 123 -2.77 6.82 10.14
CA SER A 123 -3.69 7.86 9.69
C SER A 123 -3.18 8.48 8.39
N TYR A 124 -4.09 9.08 7.62
CA TYR A 124 -3.76 9.69 6.34
C TYR A 124 -4.59 10.95 6.09
N ALA A 125 -4.03 11.86 5.29
CA ALA A 125 -4.75 13.01 4.78
C ALA A 125 -5.47 12.63 3.47
N LEU A 126 -6.66 13.17 3.26
CA LEU A 126 -7.32 13.18 1.97
C LEU A 126 -6.88 14.43 1.21
N ILE A 127 -6.40 14.24 -0.01
CA ILE A 127 -6.01 15.32 -0.91
C ILE A 127 -6.79 15.25 -2.21
N ASP A 128 -6.99 16.38 -2.90
CA ASP A 128 -7.57 16.42 -4.22
C ASP A 128 -6.55 16.09 -5.34
N GLU A 129 -7.00 16.11 -6.59
CA GLU A 129 -6.14 15.84 -7.77
C GLU A 129 -4.92 16.77 -7.85
N SER A 130 -5.03 18.00 -7.35
CA SER A 130 -3.93 18.99 -7.33
C SER A 130 -2.96 18.79 -6.15
N GLY A 131 -3.30 17.94 -5.19
CA GLY A 131 -2.55 17.75 -3.95
C GLY A 131 -2.97 18.67 -2.81
N LYS A 132 -4.09 19.40 -2.96
CA LYS A 132 -4.61 20.26 -1.90
C LYS A 132 -5.26 19.39 -0.81
N HIS A 133 -4.88 19.63 0.44
CA HIS A 133 -5.47 18.98 1.62
C HIS A 133 -6.97 19.27 1.74
N LEU A 134 -7.75 18.23 2.01
CA LEU A 134 -9.20 18.29 2.20
C LEU A 134 -9.59 17.98 3.65
N SER A 135 -9.12 16.88 4.20
CA SER A 135 -9.38 16.45 5.59
C SER A 135 -8.42 15.35 6.01
N ASP A 136 -8.33 15.09 7.30
CA ASP A 136 -7.60 13.94 7.83
C ASP A 136 -8.56 12.78 8.11
N PHE A 137 -8.10 11.56 7.87
CA PHE A 137 -8.71 10.33 8.31
C PHE A 137 -7.86 9.74 9.45
N LEU A 138 -8.35 9.91 10.68
CA LEU A 138 -7.65 9.44 11.86
C LEU A 138 -8.09 8.01 12.21
N VAL A 139 -7.13 7.12 12.42
CA VAL A 139 -7.38 5.72 12.73
C VAL A 139 -7.19 5.42 14.21
N PRO A 140 -7.88 4.40 14.77
CA PRO A 140 -7.66 3.94 16.14
C PRO A 140 -6.28 3.26 16.28
N GLU A 141 -5.72 3.18 17.50
CA GLU A 141 -4.42 2.56 17.79
C GLU A 141 -4.32 1.08 17.34
N SER A 142 -5.46 0.39 17.24
CA SER A 142 -5.56 -0.98 16.77
C SER A 142 -6.92 -1.25 16.14
N THR A 143 -6.99 -2.27 15.29
CA THR A 143 -8.26 -2.77 14.77
C THR A 143 -8.24 -4.30 14.75
N ASP A 144 -9.43 -4.89 14.75
CA ASP A 144 -9.67 -6.32 14.65
C ASP A 144 -10.75 -6.61 13.61
N TYR A 145 -11.09 -7.87 13.44
CA TYR A 145 -12.11 -8.31 12.49
C TYR A 145 -13.47 -7.63 12.70
N GLU A 146 -13.94 -7.58 13.97
CA GLU A 146 -15.24 -6.99 14.32
C GLU A 146 -15.28 -5.47 14.13
N ALA A 147 -14.19 -4.79 14.46
CA ALA A 147 -14.07 -3.35 14.22
C ALA A 147 -14.05 -3.02 12.74
N MET A 148 -13.32 -3.80 11.91
CA MET A 148 -13.25 -3.63 10.46
C MET A 148 -14.58 -3.87 9.76
N LEU A 149 -15.45 -4.75 10.29
CA LEU A 149 -16.81 -4.90 9.77
C LEU A 149 -17.66 -3.63 9.95
N ARG A 150 -17.41 -2.86 11.01
CA ARG A 150 -18.10 -1.59 11.28
C ARG A 150 -17.52 -0.45 10.47
N GLU A 151 -16.19 -0.32 10.46
CA GLU A 151 -15.47 0.74 9.77
C GLU A 151 -14.16 0.24 9.17
N SER A 152 -13.98 0.46 7.86
CA SER A 152 -12.75 0.10 7.15
C SER A 152 -11.69 1.17 7.40
N VAL A 153 -10.71 0.86 8.25
CA VAL A 153 -9.61 1.77 8.62
C VAL A 153 -8.28 1.43 7.94
N LEU A 154 -8.20 0.29 7.23
CA LEU A 154 -7.01 -0.12 6.50
C LEU A 154 -7.12 0.31 5.02
N SER A 155 -6.26 1.22 4.59
CA SER A 155 -6.06 1.61 3.19
C SER A 155 -4.72 1.08 2.69
N CYS A 156 -4.64 0.61 1.43
CA CYS A 156 -3.41 0.03 0.88
C CYS A 156 -2.19 0.92 1.13
N SER A 157 -2.25 2.19 0.78
CA SER A 157 -1.10 3.11 0.90
C SER A 157 -0.67 3.41 2.34
N THR A 158 -1.45 2.98 3.33
CA THR A 158 -1.11 3.16 4.76
C THR A 158 -0.46 1.94 5.40
N VAL A 159 -0.57 0.77 4.76
CA VAL A 159 -0.28 -0.53 5.40
C VAL A 159 1.15 -0.99 5.15
N LEU A 160 1.72 -1.61 6.19
CA LEU A 160 2.99 -2.34 6.19
C LEU A 160 2.74 -3.72 6.81
N LEU A 161 3.00 -4.79 6.06
CA LEU A 161 2.72 -6.18 6.42
C LEU A 161 4.01 -6.95 6.72
N ARG A 162 4.03 -7.75 7.76
CA ARG A 162 5.09 -8.73 7.96
C ARG A 162 5.00 -9.79 6.86
N ARG A 163 6.07 -10.00 6.07
CA ARG A 163 6.03 -10.92 4.92
C ARG A 163 5.64 -12.36 5.29
N SER A 164 5.98 -12.81 6.49
CA SER A 164 5.65 -14.19 6.94
C SER A 164 4.15 -14.45 7.01
N ILE A 165 3.31 -13.44 7.25
CA ILE A 165 1.84 -13.63 7.28
C ILE A 165 1.24 -13.81 5.89
N LEU A 166 1.99 -13.52 4.83
CA LEU A 166 1.54 -13.64 3.44
C LEU A 166 1.73 -15.05 2.86
N ALA A 167 2.25 -16.00 3.64
CA ALA A 167 2.41 -17.38 3.21
C ALA A 167 1.03 -18.01 2.90
N GLY A 168 0.75 -18.20 1.59
CA GLY A 168 -0.56 -18.69 1.12
C GLY A 168 -1.66 -17.63 1.01
N GLN A 169 -1.44 -16.41 1.49
CA GLN A 169 -2.41 -15.31 1.40
C GLN A 169 -2.27 -14.56 0.07
N ARG A 170 -3.40 -14.13 -0.50
CA ARG A 170 -3.44 -13.37 -1.77
C ARG A 170 -4.63 -12.41 -1.74
N PHE A 171 -4.49 -11.28 -2.41
CA PHE A 171 -5.66 -10.45 -2.74
C PHE A 171 -6.62 -11.28 -3.59
N PRO A 172 -7.89 -11.43 -3.19
CA PRO A 172 -8.90 -12.13 -3.98
C PRO A 172 -9.19 -11.31 -5.25
N THR A 173 -9.35 -11.99 -6.39
CA THR A 173 -9.52 -11.33 -7.70
C THR A 173 -10.97 -11.20 -8.13
N GLU A 174 -11.87 -11.86 -7.42
CA GLU A 174 -13.31 -11.91 -7.70
C GLU A 174 -14.11 -10.78 -7.04
N TYR A 175 -13.52 -10.03 -6.10
CA TYR A 175 -14.21 -8.97 -5.39
C TYR A 175 -13.85 -7.58 -5.92
N TYR A 176 -14.83 -6.67 -5.91
CA TYR A 176 -14.61 -5.27 -6.27
C TYR A 176 -13.75 -4.53 -5.22
N HIS A 177 -13.91 -4.86 -3.94
CA HIS A 177 -13.12 -4.37 -2.81
C HIS A 177 -12.17 -5.48 -2.32
N GLU A 178 -11.26 -5.87 -3.19
CA GLU A 178 -10.30 -6.94 -2.94
C GLU A 178 -9.42 -6.69 -1.71
N ASP A 179 -9.10 -5.43 -1.46
CA ASP A 179 -8.31 -4.99 -0.31
C ASP A 179 -9.06 -5.20 1.01
N TYR A 180 -10.32 -4.77 1.06
CA TYR A 180 -11.15 -4.94 2.26
C TYR A 180 -11.34 -6.42 2.63
N VAL A 181 -11.60 -7.28 1.63
CA VAL A 181 -11.70 -8.73 1.87
C VAL A 181 -10.38 -9.30 2.37
N PHE A 182 -9.27 -8.92 1.76
CA PHE A 182 -7.95 -9.36 2.16
C PHE A 182 -7.62 -8.96 3.62
N TRP A 183 -7.95 -7.74 4.03
CA TRP A 183 -7.77 -7.31 5.42
C TRP A 183 -8.62 -8.13 6.39
N LEU A 184 -9.88 -8.39 6.05
CA LEU A 184 -10.78 -9.22 6.87
C LEU A 184 -10.24 -10.64 7.03
N GLU A 185 -9.71 -11.25 5.97
CA GLU A 185 -9.12 -12.60 6.03
C GLU A 185 -7.89 -12.64 6.95
N LEU A 186 -7.01 -11.66 6.87
CA LEU A 186 -5.83 -11.58 7.75
C LEU A 186 -6.25 -11.40 9.22
N LEU A 187 -7.18 -10.50 9.50
CA LEU A 187 -7.67 -10.27 10.87
C LEU A 187 -8.43 -11.47 11.43
N LYS A 188 -9.23 -12.16 10.60
CA LYS A 188 -9.91 -13.41 10.96
C LYS A 188 -8.94 -14.55 11.26
N ALA A 189 -7.79 -14.57 10.61
CA ALA A 189 -6.70 -15.52 10.88
C ALA A 189 -5.95 -15.18 12.19
N GLY A 190 -6.28 -14.09 12.89
CA GLY A 190 -5.74 -13.71 14.19
C GLY A 190 -4.50 -12.82 14.13
N TYR A 191 -4.11 -12.32 12.95
CA TYR A 191 -3.01 -11.37 12.83
C TYR A 191 -3.38 -10.01 13.43
N ARG A 192 -2.43 -9.40 14.15
CA ARG A 192 -2.66 -8.17 14.92
C ARG A 192 -2.36 -6.93 14.07
N ALA A 193 -3.33 -6.02 13.99
CA ALA A 193 -3.18 -4.72 13.33
C ALA A 193 -3.00 -3.60 14.36
N ILE A 194 -1.89 -2.86 14.24
CA ILE A 194 -1.48 -1.77 15.14
C ILE A 194 -1.22 -0.52 14.32
N ALA A 195 -1.70 0.63 14.79
CA ALA A 195 -1.53 1.91 14.11
C ALA A 195 -0.41 2.76 14.72
N CYS A 196 0.31 3.45 13.82
CA CYS A 196 0.85 4.76 14.11
C CYS A 196 -0.27 5.78 13.86
N THR A 197 -0.80 6.40 14.90
CA THR A 197 -1.98 7.28 14.78
C THR A 197 -1.68 8.63 14.11
N GLU A 198 -0.43 8.92 13.82
CA GLU A 198 -0.02 10.11 13.09
C GLU A 198 -0.42 10.00 11.60
N VAL A 199 -0.68 11.16 10.96
CA VAL A 199 -0.90 11.26 9.52
C VAL A 199 0.44 11.10 8.81
N LEU A 200 0.63 9.98 8.10
CA LEU A 200 1.90 9.62 7.46
C LEU A 200 1.76 9.33 5.95
N ALA A 201 0.58 9.50 5.40
CA ALA A 201 0.31 9.36 3.97
C ALA A 201 -0.75 10.36 3.52
N ASP A 202 -0.69 10.73 2.26
CA ASP A 202 -1.72 11.52 1.58
C ASP A 202 -2.43 10.61 0.56
N TYR A 203 -3.73 10.36 0.79
CA TYR A 203 -4.60 9.60 -0.10
C TYR A 203 -5.27 10.53 -1.10
N ARG A 204 -5.05 10.31 -2.39
CA ARG A 204 -5.57 11.18 -3.45
C ARG A 204 -6.95 10.75 -3.92
N LEU A 205 -7.88 11.70 -3.91
CA LEU A 205 -9.21 11.54 -4.50
C LEU A 205 -9.17 11.92 -5.98
N VAL A 206 -9.09 10.91 -6.84
CA VAL A 206 -9.10 11.07 -8.30
C VAL A 206 -10.53 10.86 -8.82
N LYS A 207 -11.05 11.80 -9.62
CA LYS A 207 -12.36 11.66 -10.27
C LYS A 207 -12.33 10.49 -11.24
N GLY A 208 -13.39 9.65 -11.18
CA GLY A 208 -13.47 8.45 -12.03
C GLY A 208 -12.64 7.26 -11.54
N SER A 209 -11.93 7.37 -10.39
CA SER A 209 -11.31 6.22 -9.76
C SER A 209 -12.34 5.21 -9.25
N ARG A 210 -11.91 3.96 -9.03
CA ARG A 210 -12.77 2.90 -8.47
C ARG A 210 -13.42 3.30 -7.14
N SER A 211 -12.70 4.00 -6.27
CA SER A 211 -13.20 4.47 -4.97
C SER A 211 -14.24 5.59 -5.07
N SER A 212 -14.33 6.30 -6.20
CA SER A 212 -15.30 7.38 -6.41
C SER A 212 -16.72 6.90 -6.68
N ASP A 213 -16.94 5.64 -7.11
CA ASP A 213 -18.25 5.06 -7.39
C ASP A 213 -18.93 4.49 -6.13
N LYS A 214 -19.49 5.39 -5.31
CA LYS A 214 -20.15 5.04 -4.04
C LYS A 214 -21.31 4.06 -4.18
N ARG A 215 -22.02 4.03 -5.34
CA ARG A 215 -23.16 3.11 -5.56
C ARG A 215 -22.67 1.69 -5.78
N ASN A 216 -21.69 1.50 -6.62
CA ASN A 216 -21.03 0.21 -6.81
C ASN A 216 -20.32 -0.26 -5.55
N ALA A 217 -19.68 0.65 -4.83
CA ALA A 217 -19.03 0.35 -3.54
C ALA A 217 -20.04 -0.24 -2.54
N ALA A 218 -21.19 0.39 -2.33
CA ALA A 218 -22.22 -0.09 -1.40
C ALA A 218 -22.80 -1.45 -1.80
N LYS A 219 -23.11 -1.64 -3.11
CA LYS A 219 -23.65 -2.90 -3.64
C LYS A 219 -22.66 -4.05 -3.46
N ASN A 220 -21.38 -3.84 -3.75
CA ASN A 220 -20.35 -4.87 -3.65
C ASN A 220 -19.97 -5.16 -2.19
N ARG A 221 -20.02 -4.17 -1.29
CA ARG A 221 -19.81 -4.38 0.14
C ARG A 221 -20.86 -5.34 0.75
N TRP A 222 -22.13 -5.25 0.29
CA TRP A 222 -23.17 -6.18 0.73
C TRP A 222 -22.91 -7.64 0.31
N LEU A 223 -22.25 -7.88 -0.83
CA LEU A 223 -21.88 -9.23 -1.27
C LEU A 223 -20.79 -9.88 -0.40
N ILE A 224 -19.98 -9.08 0.29
CA ILE A 224 -18.90 -9.57 1.18
C ILE A 224 -19.48 -10.10 2.50
N TYR A 225 -20.67 -9.60 2.92
CA TYR A 225 -21.31 -10.02 4.17
C TYR A 225 -22.24 -11.24 4.03
N ARG A 226 -22.30 -11.86 2.85
CA ARG A 226 -23.05 -13.09 2.57
C ARG A 226 -22.15 -14.30 2.58
#